data_a4491043b41928117546845a6ffea51a
#
_entry.id   a4491043b41928117546845a6ffea51a
#
_cell.length_a   1.000
_cell.length_b   1.000
_cell.length_c   1.000
_cell.angle_alpha   90.00
_cell.angle_beta   90.00
_cell.angle_gamma   90.00
#
_symmetry.space_group_name_H-M   'P 1'
#
loop_
_entity.id
_entity.type
_entity.pdbx_description
1 polymer ?
#
loop_
_entity_poly.entity_id
_entity_poly.type
_entity_poly.pdbx_seq_one_letter_code
_entity_poly.pdbx_strand_id
1 'polypeptide(L)'
;MKLLKYALLAIPFLYFSCSDDDDAPEPINEEEVITTMTVTLVNHQNGSDVVTMQTQDLDGDGPNEPVVTVSGPLSAGTSYAGSIQFLNEMEDPAEDITEEVQEEDDEHQVFFSASGVGMEFVYMDFDGDGNPLGTQFVLAPLGAGSGSLTITLVHEPTKPNDGLDTAGGSIDIQTTFSVTVE
;
A
#
# COMPACT_ATOMS: atom_id res chain seq x y z
N MET A 1 11.43 -33.09 -86.89
CA MET A 1 10.75 -32.05 -86.10
C MET A 1 10.49 -32.61 -84.71
N LYS A 2 11.26 -32.23 -83.75
CA LYS A 2 11.16 -32.69 -82.31
C LYS A 2 10.55 -31.60 -81.50
N LEU A 3 9.33 -31.85 -81.00
CA LEU A 3 8.64 -30.95 -80.10
C LEU A 3 9.18 -31.17 -78.66
N LEU A 4 9.83 -30.15 -78.11
CA LEU A 4 10.34 -30.12 -76.76
C LEU A 4 9.21 -29.63 -75.80
N LYS A 5 8.74 -30.52 -74.92
CA LYS A 5 7.72 -30.22 -73.93
C LYS A 5 8.43 -29.63 -72.70
N TYR A 6 8.21 -28.35 -72.39
CA TYR A 6 8.61 -27.76 -71.19
C TYR A 6 7.58 -28.13 -70.11
N ALA A 7 8.03 -28.91 -69.10
CA ALA A 7 7.27 -29.17 -67.91
C ALA A 7 7.56 -28.02 -66.92
N LEU A 8 6.52 -27.19 -66.60
CA LEU A 8 6.59 -26.10 -65.60
C LEU A 8 6.39 -26.75 -64.26
N LEU A 9 7.48 -26.76 -63.45
CA LEU A 9 7.44 -27.23 -62.06
C LEU A 9 6.95 -26.12 -61.17
N ALA A 10 5.69 -26.17 -60.73
CA ALA A 10 5.16 -25.24 -59.72
C ALA A 10 5.59 -25.70 -58.33
N ILE A 11 6.43 -24.90 -57.70
CA ILE A 11 6.85 -25.09 -56.29
C ILE A 11 5.79 -24.39 -55.41
N PRO A 12 5.08 -25.10 -54.50
CA PRO A 12 4.22 -24.41 -53.54
C PRO A 12 5.08 -23.76 -52.47
N PHE A 13 5.01 -22.44 -52.37
CA PHE A 13 5.53 -21.68 -51.24
C PHE A 13 4.66 -21.97 -50.01
N LEU A 14 5.17 -22.79 -49.10
CA LEU A 14 4.61 -22.93 -47.76
C LEU A 14 5.01 -21.69 -46.97
N TYR A 15 4.07 -20.78 -46.78
CA TYR A 15 4.20 -19.73 -45.81
C TYR A 15 4.07 -20.35 -44.41
N PHE A 16 5.19 -20.54 -43.71
CA PHE A 16 5.18 -20.71 -42.28
C PHE A 16 4.88 -19.34 -41.68
N SER A 17 3.63 -19.14 -41.26
CA SER A 17 3.26 -18.09 -40.35
C SER A 17 3.75 -18.54 -38.99
N CYS A 18 4.88 -18.03 -38.53
CA CYS A 18 5.16 -17.97 -37.08
C CYS A 18 4.19 -16.96 -36.51
N SER A 19 3.22 -17.40 -35.78
CA SER A 19 2.57 -16.56 -34.78
C SER A 19 3.59 -16.44 -33.62
N ASP A 20 4.30 -15.34 -33.57
CA ASP A 20 4.98 -14.92 -32.35
C ASP A 20 3.87 -14.50 -31.39
N ASP A 21 3.36 -15.46 -30.61
CA ASP A 21 2.69 -15.18 -29.36
C ASP A 21 3.81 -14.81 -28.36
N ASP A 22 4.36 -13.61 -28.53
CA ASP A 22 5.09 -12.92 -27.48
C ASP A 22 4.03 -12.45 -26.46
N ASP A 23 3.45 -13.39 -25.73
CA ASP A 23 2.85 -13.08 -24.45
C ASP A 23 4.01 -12.58 -23.58
N ALA A 24 4.09 -11.25 -23.42
CA ALA A 24 4.93 -10.69 -22.40
C ALA A 24 4.56 -11.40 -21.08
N PRO A 25 5.53 -11.88 -20.29
CA PRO A 25 5.23 -12.46 -19.01
C PRO A 25 4.37 -11.45 -18.24
N GLU A 26 3.25 -11.91 -17.69
CA GLU A 26 2.45 -11.08 -16.81
C GLU A 26 3.38 -10.54 -15.71
N PRO A 27 3.30 -9.25 -15.34
CA PRO A 27 4.10 -8.73 -14.25
C PRO A 27 3.82 -9.62 -13.03
N ILE A 28 4.88 -10.17 -12.45
CA ILE A 28 4.78 -10.89 -11.19
C ILE A 28 4.55 -9.78 -10.18
N ASN A 29 3.32 -9.68 -9.67
CA ASN A 29 3.01 -8.83 -8.56
C ASN A 29 3.67 -9.46 -7.32
N GLU A 30 4.74 -8.86 -6.83
CA GLU A 30 5.47 -9.31 -5.64
C GLU A 30 4.96 -8.46 -4.47
N GLU A 31 4.59 -9.11 -3.35
CA GLU A 31 4.22 -8.40 -2.12
C GLU A 31 5.40 -7.54 -1.64
N GLU A 32 5.14 -6.29 -1.25
CA GLU A 32 6.16 -5.34 -0.81
C GLU A 32 6.76 -5.78 0.52
N VAL A 33 8.09 -5.76 0.59
CA VAL A 33 8.81 -6.01 1.85
C VAL A 33 8.83 -4.73 2.68
N ILE A 34 7.92 -4.59 3.63
CA ILE A 34 7.84 -3.43 4.51
C ILE A 34 8.36 -3.80 5.90
N THR A 35 9.51 -3.25 6.27
CA THR A 35 10.11 -3.45 7.60
C THR A 35 9.73 -2.34 8.57
N THR A 36 9.37 -1.16 8.07
CA THR A 36 9.08 0.00 8.91
C THR A 36 7.88 0.77 8.38
N MET A 37 6.89 0.99 9.27
CA MET A 37 5.79 1.92 9.02
C MET A 37 5.88 3.05 10.05
N THR A 38 5.98 4.29 9.56
CA THR A 38 6.00 5.50 10.39
C THR A 38 4.77 6.36 10.10
N VAL A 39 3.97 6.64 11.12
CA VAL A 39 2.83 7.54 11.07
C VAL A 39 3.19 8.85 11.74
N THR A 40 3.06 9.96 11.02
CA THR A 40 3.28 11.29 11.54
C THR A 40 1.96 12.03 11.60
N LEU A 41 1.59 12.51 12.80
CA LEU A 41 0.36 13.23 13.07
C LEU A 41 0.71 14.65 13.50
N VAL A 42 0.35 15.66 12.69
CA VAL A 42 0.59 17.09 12.96
C VAL A 42 -0.71 17.76 13.36
N ASN A 43 -0.77 18.33 14.57
CA ASN A 43 -1.97 18.99 15.09
C ASN A 43 -2.31 20.23 14.27
N HIS A 44 -3.54 20.31 13.75
CA HIS A 44 -4.00 21.44 12.93
C HIS A 44 -4.04 22.78 13.68
N GLN A 45 -4.23 22.77 15.00
CA GLN A 45 -4.27 23.98 15.81
C GLN A 45 -2.88 24.42 16.30
N ASN A 46 -1.94 23.47 16.39
CA ASN A 46 -0.57 23.71 16.83
C ASN A 46 0.41 22.82 16.06
N GLY A 47 0.97 23.32 14.98
CA GLY A 47 1.90 22.56 14.14
C GLY A 47 3.21 22.12 14.83
N SER A 48 3.46 22.57 16.07
CA SER A 48 4.57 22.07 16.90
C SER A 48 4.19 20.84 17.74
N ASP A 49 2.90 20.54 17.83
CA ASP A 49 2.38 19.33 18.47
C ASP A 49 2.34 18.22 17.40
N VAL A 50 3.36 17.39 17.42
CA VAL A 50 3.56 16.27 16.48
C VAL A 50 3.64 14.98 17.25
N VAL A 51 2.79 14.04 16.93
CA VAL A 51 2.83 12.67 17.46
C VAL A 51 3.31 11.74 16.36
N THR A 52 4.35 10.95 16.65
CA THR A 52 4.87 9.90 15.76
C THR A 52 4.54 8.54 16.34
N MET A 53 4.01 7.66 15.52
CA MET A 53 3.82 6.25 15.82
C MET A 53 4.63 5.43 14.80
N GLN A 54 5.36 4.43 15.27
CA GLN A 54 6.23 3.63 14.41
C GLN A 54 6.17 2.16 14.82
N THR A 55 6.14 1.29 13.83
CA THR A 55 6.52 -0.12 13.96
C THR A 55 7.77 -0.34 13.15
N GLN A 56 8.71 -1.13 13.66
CA GLN A 56 9.94 -1.50 12.97
C GLN A 56 10.27 -2.95 13.25
N ASP A 57 10.47 -3.71 12.17
CA ASP A 57 10.87 -5.11 12.17
C ASP A 57 11.99 -5.29 11.15
N LEU A 58 13.24 -5.30 11.62
CA LEU A 58 14.43 -5.36 10.75
C LEU A 58 14.87 -6.80 10.42
N ASP A 59 14.26 -7.81 11.04
CA ASP A 59 14.54 -9.21 10.73
C ASP A 59 13.36 -9.95 10.10
N GLY A 60 12.26 -9.25 9.79
CA GLY A 60 11.08 -9.75 9.10
C GLY A 60 10.49 -10.97 9.82
N ASP A 61 10.46 -12.14 9.16
CA ASP A 61 10.03 -13.42 9.74
C ASP A 61 11.01 -13.96 10.80
N GLY A 62 11.91 -13.13 11.32
CA GLY A 62 12.93 -13.45 12.29
C GLY A 62 12.37 -13.74 13.68
N PRO A 63 13.25 -14.04 14.67
CA PRO A 63 12.80 -14.42 16.00
C PRO A 63 12.39 -13.24 16.89
N ASN A 64 12.64 -11.99 16.46
CA ASN A 64 12.33 -10.81 17.26
C ASN A 64 10.95 -10.29 16.92
N GLU A 65 10.22 -9.81 17.92
CA GLU A 65 8.94 -9.13 17.70
C GLU A 65 9.19 -7.70 17.18
N PRO A 66 8.30 -7.15 16.32
CA PRO A 66 8.38 -5.77 15.90
C PRO A 66 8.44 -4.77 17.07
N VAL A 67 9.27 -3.75 16.95
CA VAL A 67 9.35 -2.66 17.94
C VAL A 67 8.27 -1.63 17.60
N VAL A 68 7.26 -1.52 18.47
CA VAL A 68 6.16 -0.56 18.32
C VAL A 68 6.30 0.59 19.29
N THR A 69 6.30 1.82 18.79
CA THR A 69 6.46 3.05 19.60
C THR A 69 5.39 4.09 19.29
N VAL A 70 5.04 4.90 20.30
CA VAL A 70 4.20 6.10 20.17
C VAL A 70 4.86 7.22 20.98
N SER A 71 5.12 8.37 20.35
CA SER A 71 5.94 9.44 20.96
C SER A 71 5.23 10.22 22.08
N GLY A 72 3.90 10.22 22.11
CA GLY A 72 3.12 10.95 23.12
C GLY A 72 1.61 10.79 22.92
N PRO A 73 0.81 11.39 23.82
CA PRO A 73 -0.64 11.38 23.70
C PRO A 73 -1.13 12.29 22.57
N LEU A 74 -2.34 12.03 22.11
CA LEU A 74 -3.09 12.91 21.23
C LEU A 74 -3.91 13.91 22.06
N SER A 75 -4.10 15.13 21.56
CA SER A 75 -4.94 16.14 22.20
C SER A 75 -6.41 15.95 21.80
N ALA A 76 -7.32 15.93 22.79
CA ALA A 76 -8.74 15.89 22.54
C ALA A 76 -9.26 17.20 21.94
N GLY A 77 -10.33 17.14 21.14
CA GLY A 77 -11.00 18.33 20.60
C GLY A 77 -10.24 19.06 19.49
N THR A 78 -9.26 18.41 18.89
CA THR A 78 -8.54 18.88 17.70
C THR A 78 -8.49 17.78 16.65
N SER A 79 -7.96 18.10 15.46
CA SER A 79 -7.66 17.13 14.42
C SER A 79 -6.19 17.21 14.02
N TYR A 80 -5.71 16.15 13.43
CA TYR A 80 -4.32 15.99 12.99
C TYR A 80 -4.29 15.72 11.48
N ALA A 81 -3.37 16.40 10.79
CA ALA A 81 -2.95 15.93 9.46
C ALA A 81 -2.04 14.72 9.68
N GLY A 82 -2.43 13.59 9.12
CA GLY A 82 -1.70 12.34 9.19
C GLY A 82 -1.01 12.04 7.87
N SER A 83 0.20 11.50 7.94
CA SER A 83 0.91 10.90 6.81
C SER A 83 1.56 9.60 7.25
N ILE A 84 1.65 8.65 6.31
CA ILE A 84 2.30 7.36 6.53
C ILE A 84 3.49 7.24 5.58
N GLN A 85 4.60 6.73 6.11
CA GLN A 85 5.77 6.32 5.35
C GLN A 85 6.01 4.83 5.58
N PHE A 86 6.26 4.11 4.50
CA PHE A 86 6.66 2.70 4.49
C PHE A 86 8.09 2.60 3.97
N LEU A 87 8.94 1.84 4.67
CA LEU A 87 10.33 1.63 4.29
C LEU A 87 10.68 0.14 4.32
N ASN A 88 11.55 -0.26 3.40
CA ASN A 88 12.34 -1.48 3.50
C ASN A 88 13.76 -1.10 3.94
N GLU A 89 14.04 -1.23 5.24
CA GLU A 89 15.34 -0.94 5.84
C GLU A 89 16.30 -2.14 5.81
N MET A 90 15.93 -3.26 5.17
CA MET A 90 16.85 -4.35 4.86
C MET A 90 17.77 -4.02 3.68
N GLU A 91 17.41 -3.00 2.89
CA GLU A 91 18.21 -2.47 1.79
C GLU A 91 19.12 -1.33 2.27
N ASP A 92 20.25 -1.10 1.59
CA ASP A 92 21.21 -0.01 1.87
C ASP A 92 21.56 0.76 0.57
N PRO A 93 21.03 1.99 0.37
CA PRO A 93 20.19 2.76 1.28
C PRO A 93 18.78 2.14 1.44
N ALA A 94 18.10 2.44 2.55
CA ALA A 94 16.71 2.02 2.76
C ALA A 94 15.84 2.44 1.58
N GLU A 95 14.98 1.53 1.12
CA GLU A 95 14.04 1.76 0.03
C GLU A 95 12.78 2.43 0.55
N ASP A 96 12.28 3.44 -0.17
CA ASP A 96 11.01 4.11 0.19
C ASP A 96 9.84 3.45 -0.55
N ILE A 97 9.23 2.46 0.10
CA ILE A 97 8.07 1.72 -0.42
C ILE A 97 6.83 2.63 -0.52
N THR A 98 6.83 3.79 0.15
CA THR A 98 5.72 4.74 0.03
C THR A 98 5.55 5.26 -1.39
N GLU A 99 6.66 5.45 -2.12
CA GLU A 99 6.63 5.90 -3.51
C GLU A 99 5.95 4.84 -4.39
N GLU A 100 6.24 3.55 -4.19
CA GLU A 100 5.64 2.42 -4.91
C GLU A 100 4.14 2.31 -4.62
N VAL A 101 3.74 2.31 -3.34
CA VAL A 101 2.33 2.34 -2.90
C VAL A 101 1.55 3.51 -3.51
N GLN A 102 2.20 4.66 -3.76
CA GLN A 102 1.58 5.83 -4.39
C GLN A 102 1.57 5.76 -5.92
N GLU A 103 2.54 5.10 -6.55
CA GLU A 103 2.56 4.89 -8.00
C GLU A 103 1.53 3.83 -8.41
N GLU A 104 1.26 2.87 -7.53
CA GLU A 104 0.30 1.78 -7.69
C GLU A 104 -0.97 2.03 -6.84
N ASP A 105 -1.46 3.27 -6.87
CA ASP A 105 -2.54 3.75 -6.00
C ASP A 105 -3.88 3.01 -6.20
N ASP A 106 -4.09 2.39 -7.35
CA ASP A 106 -5.26 1.54 -7.65
C ASP A 106 -5.11 0.11 -7.09
N GLU A 107 -3.90 -0.33 -6.78
CA GLU A 107 -3.58 -1.64 -6.21
C GLU A 107 -3.38 -1.61 -4.69
N HIS A 108 -3.36 -0.44 -4.04
CA HIS A 108 -3.15 -0.31 -2.59
C HIS A 108 -4.24 0.48 -1.88
N GLN A 109 -4.53 0.11 -0.62
CA GLN A 109 -5.38 0.90 0.26
C GLN A 109 -4.98 0.72 1.72
N VAL A 110 -4.88 1.85 2.46
CA VAL A 110 -4.71 1.87 3.90
C VAL A 110 -6.07 1.90 4.59
N PHE A 111 -6.25 1.05 5.59
CA PHE A 111 -7.44 1.00 6.44
C PHE A 111 -7.09 1.39 7.87
N PHE A 112 -8.02 2.10 8.52
CA PHE A 112 -7.90 2.55 9.90
C PHE A 112 -9.00 1.96 10.76
N SER A 113 -8.64 1.48 11.95
CA SER A 113 -9.59 0.99 12.94
C SER A 113 -9.19 1.44 14.34
N ALA A 114 -10.12 2.02 15.10
CA ALA A 114 -9.90 2.44 16.48
C ALA A 114 -10.75 1.62 17.44
N SER A 115 -10.20 1.32 18.63
CA SER A 115 -10.91 0.62 19.71
C SER A 115 -10.56 1.24 21.07
N GLY A 116 -11.53 1.25 21.98
CA GLY A 116 -11.37 1.80 23.35
C GLY A 116 -11.53 3.33 23.43
N VAL A 117 -11.04 4.08 22.47
CA VAL A 117 -11.23 5.53 22.31
C VAL A 117 -11.75 5.82 20.91
N GLY A 118 -12.76 6.68 20.79
CA GLY A 118 -13.36 7.03 19.49
C GLY A 118 -12.44 7.92 18.68
N MET A 119 -12.31 7.60 17.39
CA MET A 119 -11.56 8.40 16.40
C MET A 119 -12.30 8.42 15.09
N GLU A 120 -12.29 9.54 14.40
CA GLU A 120 -12.76 9.68 13.02
C GLU A 120 -11.57 9.83 12.08
N PHE A 121 -11.69 9.24 10.88
CA PHE A 121 -10.68 9.29 9.84
C PHE A 121 -11.31 9.82 8.55
N VAL A 122 -10.57 10.70 7.87
CA VAL A 122 -10.94 11.21 6.55
C VAL A 122 -9.74 11.04 5.63
N TYR A 123 -9.91 10.29 4.55
CA TYR A 123 -8.90 10.12 3.52
C TYR A 123 -8.64 11.43 2.79
N MET A 124 -7.37 11.72 2.48
CA MET A 124 -6.96 12.95 1.80
C MET A 124 -6.25 12.69 0.47
N ASP A 125 -5.95 11.42 0.16
CA ASP A 125 -5.39 10.95 -1.09
C ASP A 125 -6.24 9.82 -1.67
N PHE A 126 -6.26 9.74 -3.01
CA PHE A 126 -7.19 8.89 -3.76
C PHE A 126 -6.51 8.42 -5.04
N ASP A 127 -6.89 7.24 -5.52
CA ASP A 127 -6.50 6.73 -6.84
C ASP A 127 -7.15 7.51 -8.00
N GLY A 128 -6.79 7.14 -9.23
CA GLY A 128 -7.30 7.78 -10.44
C GLY A 128 -8.81 7.68 -10.65
N ASP A 129 -9.48 6.73 -10.00
CA ASP A 129 -10.94 6.52 -10.04
C ASP A 129 -11.67 7.16 -8.85
N GLY A 130 -10.93 7.75 -7.91
CA GLY A 130 -11.45 8.47 -6.74
C GLY A 130 -11.73 7.56 -5.53
N ASN A 131 -11.18 6.34 -5.51
CA ASN A 131 -11.21 5.50 -4.31
C ASN A 131 -10.06 5.88 -3.37
N PRO A 132 -10.23 5.70 -2.04
CA PRO A 132 -9.19 6.04 -1.08
C PRO A 132 -7.88 5.25 -1.27
N LEU A 133 -6.72 5.94 -1.14
CA LEU A 133 -5.42 5.32 -0.92
C LEU A 133 -5.10 5.27 0.59
N GLY A 134 -5.01 6.41 1.27
CA GLY A 134 -4.89 6.54 2.72
C GLY A 134 -3.48 6.75 3.26
N THR A 135 -2.49 7.05 2.42
CA THR A 135 -1.15 7.47 2.88
C THR A 135 -1.18 8.88 3.47
N GLN A 136 -2.21 9.68 3.07
CA GLN A 136 -2.53 10.99 3.62
C GLN A 136 -3.95 10.97 4.17
N PHE A 137 -4.15 11.47 5.40
CA PHE A 137 -5.45 11.43 6.05
C PHE A 137 -5.60 12.52 7.12
N VAL A 138 -6.82 12.71 7.61
CA VAL A 138 -7.09 13.49 8.83
C VAL A 138 -7.59 12.53 9.90
N LEU A 139 -7.03 12.65 11.10
CA LEU A 139 -7.47 11.95 12.30
C LEU A 139 -8.07 12.96 13.28
N ALA A 140 -9.26 12.66 13.81
CA ALA A 140 -9.90 13.46 14.85
C ALA A 140 -10.31 12.58 16.05
N PRO A 141 -9.62 12.70 17.22
CA PRO A 141 -10.05 12.05 18.43
C PRO A 141 -11.37 12.65 18.94
N LEU A 142 -12.34 11.79 19.26
CA LEU A 142 -13.69 12.21 19.70
C LEU A 142 -13.82 12.50 21.19
N GLY A 143 -12.80 12.17 21.98
CA GLY A 143 -12.76 12.44 23.43
C GLY A 143 -11.52 11.87 24.08
N ALA A 144 -11.27 12.28 25.33
CA ALA A 144 -10.15 11.79 26.13
C ALA A 144 -10.35 10.31 26.53
N GLY A 145 -9.27 9.56 26.61
CA GLY A 145 -9.29 8.15 26.98
C GLY A 145 -8.06 7.40 26.45
N SER A 146 -8.04 6.10 26.68
CA SER A 146 -7.00 5.20 26.15
C SER A 146 -7.63 4.12 25.31
N GLY A 147 -6.92 3.69 24.27
CA GLY A 147 -7.38 2.68 23.34
C GLY A 147 -6.27 2.22 22.39
N SER A 148 -6.68 1.76 21.24
CA SER A 148 -5.75 1.35 20.19
C SER A 148 -6.18 1.90 18.84
N LEU A 149 -5.19 2.15 17.99
CA LEU A 149 -5.33 2.45 16.57
C LEU A 149 -4.64 1.34 15.79
N THR A 150 -5.39 0.64 14.94
CA THR A 150 -4.84 -0.34 14.00
C THR A 150 -4.80 0.28 12.61
N ILE A 151 -3.66 0.16 11.95
CA ILE A 151 -3.42 0.61 10.58
C ILE A 151 -3.02 -0.62 9.77
N THR A 152 -3.68 -0.79 8.62
CA THR A 152 -3.48 -1.94 7.73
C THR A 152 -3.28 -1.43 6.31
N LEU A 153 -2.17 -1.76 5.66
CA LEU A 153 -1.99 -1.63 4.22
C LEU A 153 -2.44 -2.94 3.58
N VAL A 154 -3.26 -2.83 2.55
CA VAL A 154 -3.75 -3.98 1.77
C VAL A 154 -3.35 -3.80 0.33
N HIS A 155 -2.78 -4.85 -0.25
CA HIS A 155 -2.44 -5.01 -1.64
C HIS A 155 -3.58 -5.69 -2.42
N GLU A 156 -3.85 -5.22 -3.62
CA GLU A 156 -4.93 -5.66 -4.51
C GLU A 156 -6.33 -5.70 -3.85
N PRO A 157 -6.72 -4.65 -3.09
CA PRO A 157 -8.07 -4.61 -2.57
C PRO A 157 -9.08 -4.42 -3.70
N THR A 158 -10.24 -5.05 -3.60
CA THR A 158 -11.36 -4.67 -4.46
C THR A 158 -11.77 -3.23 -4.16
N LYS A 159 -11.81 -2.36 -5.17
CA LYS A 159 -12.23 -0.96 -5.05
C LYS A 159 -13.40 -0.67 -6.00
N PRO A 160 -14.44 0.10 -5.58
CA PRO A 160 -14.67 0.56 -4.21
C PRO A 160 -15.06 -0.59 -3.27
N ASN A 161 -14.83 -0.40 -1.96
CA ASN A 161 -15.22 -1.34 -0.92
C ASN A 161 -15.92 -0.61 0.25
N ASP A 162 -16.51 -1.38 1.18
CA ASP A 162 -17.17 -0.88 2.39
C ASP A 162 -16.26 -0.99 3.64
N GLY A 163 -14.95 -1.14 3.45
CA GLY A 163 -13.95 -1.28 4.51
C GLY A 163 -13.16 -2.59 4.42
N LEU A 164 -12.23 -2.79 5.36
CA LEU A 164 -11.27 -3.90 5.36
C LEU A 164 -11.93 -5.29 5.22
N ASP A 165 -13.05 -5.53 5.91
CA ASP A 165 -13.74 -6.84 5.90
C ASP A 165 -14.26 -7.24 4.51
N THR A 166 -14.43 -6.28 3.60
CA THR A 166 -14.99 -6.49 2.25
C THR A 166 -13.99 -6.20 1.14
N ALA A 167 -12.82 -5.66 1.48
CA ALA A 167 -11.82 -5.27 0.51
C ALA A 167 -11.16 -6.47 -0.20
N GLY A 168 -11.00 -7.61 0.49
CA GLY A 168 -10.19 -8.71 -0.06
C GLY A 168 -8.72 -8.30 -0.14
N GLY A 169 -7.99 -8.85 -1.11
CA GLY A 169 -6.55 -8.61 -1.25
C GLY A 169 -5.70 -9.33 -0.21
N SER A 170 -4.42 -8.98 -0.13
CA SER A 170 -3.46 -9.44 0.88
C SER A 170 -3.04 -8.30 1.80
N ILE A 171 -2.60 -8.62 3.01
CA ILE A 171 -2.10 -7.61 3.96
C ILE A 171 -0.58 -7.56 3.83
N ASP A 172 -0.04 -6.40 3.41
CA ASP A 172 1.40 -6.16 3.37
C ASP A 172 1.94 -5.85 4.75
N ILE A 173 1.26 -4.96 5.49
CA ILE A 173 1.60 -4.67 6.88
C ILE A 173 0.37 -4.32 7.70
N GLN A 174 0.31 -4.80 8.94
CA GLN A 174 -0.69 -4.42 9.93
C GLN A 174 -0.04 -4.18 11.28
N THR A 175 -0.33 -3.04 11.91
CA THR A 175 0.16 -2.72 13.24
C THR A 175 -0.91 -2.09 14.11
N THR A 176 -0.94 -2.47 15.38
CA THR A 176 -1.80 -1.89 16.40
C THR A 176 -0.98 -1.06 17.38
N PHE A 177 -1.24 0.25 17.42
CA PHE A 177 -0.64 1.21 18.32
C PHE A 177 -1.50 1.41 19.55
N SER A 178 -0.91 1.39 20.75
CA SER A 178 -1.58 1.81 21.98
C SER A 178 -1.59 3.33 22.03
N VAL A 179 -2.77 3.96 22.10
CA VAL A 179 -2.93 5.41 22.06
C VAL A 179 -3.60 5.93 23.31
N THR A 180 -3.20 7.14 23.75
CA THR A 180 -3.86 7.90 24.80
C THR A 180 -4.27 9.25 24.20
N VAL A 181 -5.48 9.71 24.56
CA VAL A 181 -6.03 11.02 24.19
C VAL A 181 -6.27 11.81 25.48
N GLU A 182 -5.73 13.03 25.57
CA GLU A 182 -5.80 13.93 26.74
C GLU A 182 -6.53 15.23 26.44
#